data_1ceca56a34edfbe879f419292630b89f
#
_entry.id   1ceca56a34edfbe879f419292630b89f
#
_cell.length_a   1.000
_cell.length_b   1.000
_cell.length_c   1.000
_cell.angle_alpha   90.00
_cell.angle_beta   90.00
_cell.angle_gamma   90.00
#
_symmetry.space_group_name_H-M   'P 1'
#
loop_
_entity.id
_entity.type
_entity.pdbx_description
1 polymer ?
#
loop_
_entity_poly.entity_id
_entity_poly.type
_entity_poly.pdbx_seq_one_letter_code
_entity_poly.pdbx_strand_id
1 'polypeptide(L)'
;KESLLPKSHRPLTPHPNAHTAEELKWIQDYHRRNPNISVCELYGKLREDKAYSRHPGSLYRVFVRLGYRKKVESTKKKSKHNGKYDTPKELGIKWQMDVKYVPDACYTGTDGEKFYQYTVIEEASRKRFIYAYKEQSSYSTIDFFKRAIIYFGYAPETLQTDNGGEFSHSVKTKRIHPLDMFCNAIHIYHKTIRPRTPWHNGKVERSHRNDQQR
;
A
#
# COMPACT_ATOMS: atom_id res chain seq x y z
N LYS A 1 19.12 57.58 -9.27
CA LYS A 1 18.93 56.90 -7.94
C LYS A 1 18.59 55.43 -8.07
N GLU A 2 18.11 54.95 -9.23
CA GLU A 2 17.76 53.52 -9.46
C GLU A 2 18.98 52.58 -9.60
N SER A 3 20.15 53.12 -9.94
CA SER A 3 21.36 52.34 -10.16
C SER A 3 22.01 51.77 -8.90
N LEU A 4 21.52 52.15 -7.72
CA LEU A 4 22.04 51.68 -6.42
C LEU A 4 21.27 50.48 -5.82
N LEU A 5 20.17 50.06 -6.47
CA LEU A 5 19.47 48.87 -6.04
C LEU A 5 20.20 47.62 -6.49
N PRO A 6 20.36 46.63 -5.61
CA PRO A 6 21.05 45.36 -5.97
C PRO A 6 20.27 44.67 -7.09
N LYS A 7 20.96 44.46 -8.23
CA LYS A 7 20.36 43.67 -9.33
C LYS A 7 20.19 42.23 -8.91
N SER A 8 19.13 41.59 -9.40
CA SER A 8 18.88 40.17 -9.17
C SER A 8 20.06 39.33 -9.67
N HIS A 9 20.59 38.46 -8.80
CA HIS A 9 21.64 37.50 -9.18
C HIS A 9 21.05 36.20 -9.78
N ARG A 10 19.75 36.19 -10.08
CA ARG A 10 19.12 35.00 -10.70
C ARG A 10 19.61 34.85 -12.13
N PRO A 11 19.96 33.63 -12.55
CA PRO A 11 20.30 33.37 -13.95
C PRO A 11 19.16 33.79 -14.87
N LEU A 12 19.50 34.43 -16.00
CA LEU A 12 18.55 34.87 -17.01
C LEU A 12 17.99 33.69 -17.81
N THR A 13 18.77 32.61 -17.91
CA THR A 13 18.36 31.37 -18.59
C THR A 13 18.03 30.28 -17.59
N PRO A 14 17.01 29.43 -17.87
CA PRO A 14 16.73 28.28 -17.06
C PRO A 14 17.93 27.34 -16.97
N HIS A 15 18.14 26.69 -15.80
CA HIS A 15 19.17 25.68 -15.64
C HIS A 15 18.99 24.56 -16.68
N PRO A 16 20.06 24.01 -17.30
CA PRO A 16 19.95 22.93 -18.30
C PRO A 16 19.11 21.71 -17.83
N ASN A 17 19.18 21.42 -16.53
CA ASN A 17 18.40 20.34 -15.90
C ASN A 17 17.02 20.80 -15.37
N ALA A 18 16.55 22.01 -15.75
CA ALA A 18 15.18 22.42 -15.40
C ALA A 18 14.16 21.56 -16.15
N HIS A 19 12.99 21.34 -15.53
CA HIS A 19 11.89 20.66 -16.21
C HIS A 19 11.43 21.45 -17.42
N THR A 20 11.16 20.75 -18.52
CA THR A 20 10.57 21.34 -19.71
C THR A 20 9.11 21.70 -19.46
N ALA A 21 8.53 22.57 -20.30
CA ALA A 21 7.12 22.91 -20.22
C ALA A 21 6.22 21.67 -20.39
N GLU A 22 6.62 20.75 -21.25
CA GLU A 22 5.92 19.49 -21.48
C GLU A 22 5.94 18.57 -20.25
N GLU A 23 7.09 18.39 -19.62
CA GLU A 23 7.22 17.61 -18.38
C GLU A 23 6.37 18.20 -17.25
N LEU A 24 6.34 19.52 -17.12
CA LEU A 24 5.48 20.21 -16.15
C LEU A 24 4.00 19.96 -16.44
N LYS A 25 3.59 20.00 -17.71
CA LYS A 25 2.23 19.68 -18.13
C LYS A 25 1.85 18.24 -17.77
N TRP A 26 2.72 17.27 -18.00
CA TRP A 26 2.46 15.88 -17.60
C TRP A 26 2.24 15.77 -16.08
N ILE A 27 3.10 16.38 -15.28
CA ILE A 27 2.95 16.38 -13.81
C ILE A 27 1.61 16.97 -13.39
N GLN A 28 1.21 18.10 -13.98
CA GLN A 28 -0.06 18.75 -13.69
C GLN A 28 -1.27 17.91 -14.13
N ASP A 29 -1.23 17.30 -15.30
CA ASP A 29 -2.32 16.48 -15.82
C ASP A 29 -2.55 15.21 -14.97
N TYR A 30 -1.48 14.52 -14.55
CA TYR A 30 -1.61 13.38 -13.64
C TYR A 30 -2.16 13.80 -12.28
N HIS A 31 -1.70 14.91 -11.73
CA HIS A 31 -2.21 15.41 -10.45
C HIS A 31 -3.68 15.86 -10.56
N ARG A 32 -4.08 16.49 -11.68
CA ARG A 32 -5.47 16.89 -11.93
C ARG A 32 -6.40 15.67 -11.94
N ARG A 33 -5.98 14.57 -12.58
CA ARG A 33 -6.75 13.30 -12.62
C ARG A 33 -6.81 12.60 -11.28
N ASN A 34 -5.76 12.68 -10.49
CA ASN A 34 -5.68 12.12 -9.15
C ASN A 34 -5.01 13.12 -8.18
N PRO A 35 -5.78 14.01 -7.53
CA PRO A 35 -5.23 14.98 -6.59
C PRO A 35 -4.55 14.38 -5.35
N ASN A 36 -4.78 13.11 -5.07
CA ASN A 36 -4.17 12.39 -3.95
C ASN A 36 -2.95 11.56 -4.36
N ILE A 37 -2.52 11.63 -5.62
CA ILE A 37 -1.37 10.86 -6.11
C ILE A 37 -0.11 11.17 -5.29
N SER A 38 0.58 10.13 -4.85
CA SER A 38 1.86 10.29 -4.18
C SER A 38 2.98 10.59 -5.18
N VAL A 39 4.05 11.28 -4.72
CA VAL A 39 5.20 11.56 -5.58
C VAL A 39 5.84 10.29 -6.12
N CYS A 40 5.90 9.23 -5.32
CA CYS A 40 6.46 7.95 -5.74
C CYS A 40 5.61 7.27 -6.83
N GLU A 41 4.29 7.31 -6.68
CA GLU A 41 3.37 6.75 -7.68
C GLU A 41 3.40 7.56 -8.97
N LEU A 42 3.38 8.91 -8.86
CA LEU A 42 3.52 9.79 -10.00
C LEU A 42 4.82 9.54 -10.76
N TYR A 43 5.92 9.34 -10.02
CA TYR A 43 7.22 9.02 -10.62
C TYR A 43 7.19 7.71 -11.40
N GLY A 44 6.56 6.65 -10.84
CA GLY A 44 6.39 5.37 -11.54
C GLY A 44 5.61 5.53 -12.84
N LYS A 45 4.44 6.16 -12.79
CA LYS A 45 3.59 6.42 -13.98
C LYS A 45 4.29 7.26 -15.05
N LEU A 46 4.99 8.31 -14.64
CA LEU A 46 5.74 9.15 -15.58
C LEU A 46 6.87 8.37 -16.27
N ARG A 47 7.52 7.44 -15.56
CA ARG A 47 8.54 6.58 -16.18
C ARG A 47 7.95 5.61 -17.17
N GLU A 48 6.85 4.96 -16.84
CA GLU A 48 6.18 3.96 -17.69
C GLU A 48 5.55 4.62 -18.92
N ASP A 49 4.76 5.69 -18.72
CA ASP A 49 3.91 6.26 -19.77
C ASP A 49 4.63 7.31 -20.62
N LYS A 50 5.67 7.96 -20.09
CA LYS A 50 6.31 9.16 -20.69
C LYS A 50 7.83 9.07 -20.78
N ALA A 51 8.41 7.92 -20.48
CA ALA A 51 9.88 7.73 -20.44
C ALA A 51 10.62 8.83 -19.61
N TYR A 52 9.98 9.30 -18.54
CA TYR A 52 10.51 10.36 -17.68
C TYR A 52 11.83 9.92 -17.03
N SER A 53 12.92 10.62 -17.32
CA SER A 53 14.28 10.22 -16.95
C SER A 53 14.88 11.00 -15.78
N ARG A 54 14.18 12.03 -15.26
CA ARG A 54 14.75 12.88 -14.21
C ARG A 54 14.77 12.18 -12.85
N HIS A 55 15.67 12.63 -11.99
CA HIS A 55 15.81 12.10 -10.64
C HIS A 55 14.52 12.35 -9.79
N PRO A 56 14.08 11.39 -8.94
CA PRO A 56 12.87 11.52 -8.11
C PRO A 56 12.86 12.78 -7.24
N GLY A 57 14.04 13.20 -6.71
CA GLY A 57 14.17 14.42 -5.93
C GLY A 57 13.91 15.70 -6.73
N SER A 58 14.09 15.67 -8.06
CA SER A 58 13.75 16.78 -8.94
C SER A 58 12.22 16.90 -9.09
N LEU A 59 11.54 15.77 -9.32
CA LEU A 59 10.08 15.69 -9.31
C LEU A 59 9.48 16.18 -7.99
N TYR A 60 10.04 15.75 -6.87
CA TYR A 60 9.60 16.17 -5.54
C TYR A 60 9.65 17.70 -5.38
N ARG A 61 10.74 18.36 -5.83
CA ARG A 61 10.86 19.82 -5.77
C ARG A 61 9.80 20.53 -6.59
N VAL A 62 9.48 20.01 -7.79
CA VAL A 62 8.38 20.54 -8.62
C VAL A 62 7.05 20.36 -7.91
N PHE A 63 6.79 19.19 -7.35
CA PHE A 63 5.56 18.87 -6.62
C PHE A 63 5.33 19.82 -5.44
N VAL A 64 6.39 20.14 -4.69
CA VAL A 64 6.34 21.13 -3.61
C VAL A 64 6.10 22.54 -4.15
N ARG A 65 6.79 22.94 -5.23
CA ARG A 65 6.67 24.26 -5.86
C ARG A 65 5.26 24.52 -6.40
N LEU A 66 4.59 23.50 -6.94
CA LEU A 66 3.22 23.55 -7.42
C LEU A 66 2.17 23.51 -6.28
N GLY A 67 2.59 23.40 -5.03
CA GLY A 67 1.68 23.39 -3.89
C GLY A 67 0.91 22.08 -3.72
N TYR A 68 1.28 21.00 -4.43
CA TYR A 68 0.57 19.73 -4.41
C TYR A 68 0.82 18.92 -3.13
N ARG A 69 1.84 19.30 -2.35
CA ARG A 69 2.08 18.70 -1.06
C ARG A 69 1.14 19.26 -0.02
N LYS A 70 0.17 18.49 0.43
CA LYS A 70 -0.61 18.84 1.62
C LYS A 70 0.35 18.92 2.81
N LYS A 71 0.42 20.05 3.50
CA LYS A 71 1.08 20.16 4.81
C LYS A 71 0.30 19.24 5.75
N VAL A 72 0.87 18.08 6.05
CA VAL A 72 0.34 17.24 7.12
C VAL A 72 0.71 17.98 8.40
N GLU A 73 -0.26 18.61 9.03
CA GLU A 73 -0.11 19.03 10.43
C GLU A 73 0.15 17.76 11.23
N SER A 74 1.40 17.55 11.55
CA SER A 74 1.80 16.40 12.33
C SER A 74 1.34 16.63 13.77
N THR A 75 0.13 16.22 14.09
CA THR A 75 -0.23 15.91 15.46
C THR A 75 0.64 14.72 15.87
N LYS A 76 1.86 15.00 16.28
CA LYS A 76 2.79 14.00 16.79
C LYS A 76 2.26 13.50 18.14
N LYS A 77 1.25 12.63 18.10
CA LYS A 77 1.06 11.70 19.20
C LYS A 77 2.26 10.77 19.16
N LYS A 78 3.22 11.01 20.06
CA LYS A 78 4.33 10.08 20.28
C LYS A 78 3.71 8.71 20.57
N SER A 79 3.83 7.81 19.63
CA SER A 79 3.49 6.41 19.84
C SER A 79 4.38 5.91 20.98
N LYS A 80 3.78 5.45 22.08
CA LYS A 80 4.49 4.85 23.22
C LYS A 80 5.06 3.44 22.91
N HIS A 81 5.11 3.06 21.62
CA HIS A 81 5.58 1.76 21.20
C HIS A 81 7.07 1.79 20.87
N ASN A 82 7.88 1.36 21.86
CA ASN A 82 9.32 1.15 21.72
C ASN A 82 9.70 -0.24 21.15
N GLY A 83 8.75 -1.05 20.71
CA GLY A 83 9.03 -2.34 20.10
C GLY A 83 9.40 -2.16 18.63
N LYS A 84 10.66 -2.41 18.27
CA LYS A 84 11.06 -2.56 16.87
C LYS A 84 10.39 -3.81 16.31
N TYR A 85 9.51 -3.64 15.33
CA TYR A 85 8.99 -4.76 14.55
C TYR A 85 10.09 -5.17 13.56
N ASP A 86 10.61 -6.38 13.75
CA ASP A 86 11.61 -6.93 12.85
C ASP A 86 10.93 -7.36 11.54
N THR A 87 11.34 -6.72 10.45
CA THR A 87 10.85 -7.03 9.10
C THR A 87 11.83 -7.99 8.45
N PRO A 88 11.37 -9.17 7.98
CA PRO A 88 12.23 -10.07 7.23
C PRO A 88 12.89 -9.35 6.04
N LYS A 89 14.15 -9.67 5.77
CA LYS A 89 14.91 -9.13 4.64
C LYS A 89 14.78 -10.01 3.40
N GLU A 90 14.52 -11.29 3.61
CA GLU A 90 14.42 -12.31 2.57
C GLU A 90 12.98 -12.54 2.15
N LEU A 91 12.79 -12.90 0.87
CA LEU A 91 11.49 -13.25 0.32
C LEU A 91 11.02 -14.61 0.87
N GLY A 92 9.70 -14.77 0.98
CA GLY A 92 9.10 -16.03 1.39
C GLY A 92 9.09 -16.28 2.89
N ILE A 93 9.72 -15.46 3.71
CA ILE A 93 9.74 -15.69 5.17
C ILE A 93 8.36 -15.40 5.78
N LYS A 94 7.73 -14.28 5.40
CA LYS A 94 6.48 -13.90 6.06
C LYS A 94 5.56 -13.07 5.18
N TRP A 95 4.31 -13.51 5.13
CA TRP A 95 3.21 -12.76 4.52
C TRP A 95 2.21 -12.29 5.58
N GLN A 96 1.62 -11.12 5.35
CA GLN A 96 0.45 -10.64 6.11
C GLN A 96 -0.78 -10.70 5.23
N MET A 97 -1.86 -11.26 5.73
CA MET A 97 -3.14 -11.35 5.03
C MET A 97 -4.24 -10.68 5.86
N ASP A 98 -5.15 -10.01 5.17
CA ASP A 98 -6.26 -9.28 5.76
C ASP A 98 -7.43 -9.20 4.78
N VAL A 99 -8.63 -9.00 5.32
CA VAL A 99 -9.86 -8.85 4.55
C VAL A 99 -10.51 -7.53 4.92
N LYS A 100 -10.93 -6.78 3.92
CA LYS A 100 -11.75 -5.59 4.14
C LYS A 100 -13.00 -5.61 3.28
N TYR A 101 -14.01 -4.91 3.74
CA TYR A 101 -15.19 -4.61 2.96
C TYR A 101 -14.85 -3.67 1.79
N VAL A 102 -15.36 -3.96 0.60
CA VAL A 102 -15.25 -3.07 -0.56
C VAL A 102 -16.35 -2.01 -0.46
N PRO A 103 -16.02 -0.70 -0.43
CA PRO A 103 -17.03 0.34 -0.39
C PRO A 103 -17.96 0.28 -1.61
N ASP A 104 -19.25 0.54 -1.43
CA ASP A 104 -20.25 0.50 -2.49
C ASP A 104 -19.95 1.43 -3.67
N ALA A 105 -19.24 2.52 -3.41
CA ALA A 105 -18.78 3.45 -4.44
C ALA A 105 -17.72 2.86 -5.40
N CYS A 106 -17.13 1.71 -5.08
CA CYS A 106 -16.08 1.08 -5.89
C CYS A 106 -16.61 0.15 -6.98
N TYR A 107 -17.90 -0.13 -7.01
CA TYR A 107 -18.52 -0.98 -8.02
C TYR A 107 -19.91 -0.47 -8.40
N THR A 108 -20.25 -0.64 -9.67
CA THR A 108 -21.58 -0.37 -10.22
C THR A 108 -22.27 -1.72 -10.40
N GLY A 109 -23.33 -1.98 -9.70
CA GLY A 109 -24.00 -3.24 -9.91
C GLY A 109 -25.10 -3.46 -8.90
N THR A 110 -25.68 -4.59 -8.90
CA THR A 110 -26.82 -5.09 -8.19
C THR A 110 -26.95 -4.55 -6.77
N ASP A 111 -28.05 -3.86 -6.52
CA ASP A 111 -28.43 -3.34 -5.19
C ASP A 111 -28.34 -4.43 -4.11
N GLY A 112 -27.53 -4.17 -3.09
CA GLY A 112 -27.41 -5.03 -1.90
C GLY A 112 -26.31 -6.11 -1.98
N GLU A 113 -25.59 -6.28 -3.09
CA GLU A 113 -24.42 -7.17 -3.11
C GLU A 113 -23.25 -6.57 -2.34
N LYS A 114 -22.61 -7.40 -1.51
CA LYS A 114 -21.42 -7.05 -0.74
C LYS A 114 -20.20 -7.78 -1.30
N PHE A 115 -19.10 -7.04 -1.42
CA PHE A 115 -17.83 -7.62 -1.83
C PHE A 115 -16.78 -7.44 -0.75
N TYR A 116 -15.93 -8.44 -0.61
CA TYR A 116 -14.84 -8.48 0.36
C TYR A 116 -13.51 -8.56 -0.39
N GLN A 117 -12.65 -7.58 -0.17
CA GLN A 117 -11.31 -7.55 -0.72
C GLN A 117 -10.37 -8.31 0.21
N TYR A 118 -9.88 -9.42 -0.25
CA TYR A 118 -8.77 -10.13 0.36
C TYR A 118 -7.46 -9.54 -0.16
N THR A 119 -6.55 -9.30 0.76
CA THR A 119 -5.23 -8.73 0.44
C THR A 119 -4.17 -9.53 1.17
N VAL A 120 -3.14 -9.93 0.47
CA VAL A 120 -1.92 -10.48 1.06
C VAL A 120 -0.72 -9.64 0.62
N ILE A 121 0.16 -9.33 1.56
CA ILE A 121 1.40 -8.60 1.33
C ILE A 121 2.60 -9.41 1.79
N GLU A 122 3.56 -9.56 0.91
CA GLU A 122 4.88 -10.11 1.24
C GLU A 122 5.69 -9.05 1.98
N GLU A 123 6.19 -9.37 3.18
CA GLU A 123 6.75 -8.37 4.08
C GLU A 123 8.08 -7.78 3.63
N ALA A 124 8.95 -8.54 2.98
CA ALA A 124 10.25 -8.06 2.54
C ALA A 124 10.13 -7.15 1.30
N SER A 125 9.50 -7.63 0.24
CA SER A 125 9.36 -6.90 -1.03
C SER A 125 8.27 -5.84 -1.03
N ARG A 126 7.29 -5.94 -0.13
CA ARG A 126 6.04 -5.15 -0.13
C ARG A 126 5.14 -5.42 -1.33
N LYS A 127 5.45 -6.42 -2.13
CA LYS A 127 4.59 -6.88 -3.22
C LYS A 127 3.31 -7.43 -2.62
N ARG A 128 2.18 -7.14 -3.26
CA ARG A 128 0.87 -7.57 -2.77
C ARG A 128 0.06 -8.23 -3.88
N PHE A 129 -0.82 -9.13 -3.47
CA PHE A 129 -1.86 -9.71 -4.29
C PHE A 129 -3.22 -9.37 -3.69
N ILE A 130 -4.19 -9.06 -4.53
CA ILE A 130 -5.54 -8.65 -4.14
C ILE A 130 -6.54 -9.43 -4.98
N TYR A 131 -7.62 -9.87 -4.35
CA TYR A 131 -8.75 -10.49 -5.05
C TYR A 131 -10.04 -10.20 -4.28
N ALA A 132 -11.18 -10.12 -4.99
CA ALA A 132 -12.48 -9.84 -4.40
C ALA A 132 -13.38 -11.08 -4.42
N TYR A 133 -14.12 -11.28 -3.32
CA TYR A 133 -15.11 -12.34 -3.17
C TYR A 133 -16.45 -11.75 -2.74
N LYS A 134 -17.55 -12.47 -3.04
CA LYS A 134 -18.90 -12.11 -2.57
C LYS A 134 -19.15 -12.51 -1.12
N GLU A 135 -18.26 -13.31 -0.53
CA GLU A 135 -18.38 -13.78 0.85
C GLU A 135 -17.07 -13.67 1.62
N GLN A 136 -17.19 -13.50 2.92
CA GLN A 136 -16.09 -13.56 3.89
C GLN A 136 -16.18 -14.89 4.63
N SER A 137 -15.43 -15.89 4.14
CA SER A 137 -15.48 -17.25 4.65
C SER A 137 -14.10 -17.90 4.69
N SER A 138 -13.95 -18.97 5.47
CA SER A 138 -12.71 -19.77 5.48
C SER A 138 -12.44 -20.44 4.13
N TYR A 139 -13.50 -20.73 3.36
CA TYR A 139 -13.39 -21.26 2.00
C TYR A 139 -12.74 -20.24 1.07
N SER A 140 -13.29 -19.01 1.02
CA SER A 140 -12.72 -17.91 0.23
C SER A 140 -11.30 -17.57 0.65
N THR A 141 -10.99 -17.64 1.95
CA THR A 141 -9.64 -17.45 2.49
C THR A 141 -8.64 -18.46 1.93
N ILE A 142 -8.99 -19.75 1.91
CA ILE A 142 -8.13 -20.81 1.38
C ILE A 142 -7.96 -20.69 -0.13
N ASP A 143 -9.03 -20.41 -0.88
CA ASP A 143 -8.95 -20.19 -2.33
C ASP A 143 -8.07 -18.98 -2.65
N PHE A 144 -8.27 -17.87 -1.93
CA PHE A 144 -7.42 -16.69 -2.07
C PHE A 144 -5.95 -16.98 -1.80
N PHE A 145 -5.65 -17.72 -0.73
CA PHE A 145 -4.29 -18.05 -0.38
C PHE A 145 -3.60 -18.95 -1.43
N LYS A 146 -4.33 -19.91 -2.00
CA LYS A 146 -3.84 -20.73 -3.13
C LYS A 146 -3.51 -19.84 -4.34
N ARG A 147 -4.39 -18.92 -4.70
CA ARG A 147 -4.15 -17.95 -5.79
C ARG A 147 -2.93 -17.07 -5.52
N ALA A 148 -2.75 -16.65 -4.27
CA ALA A 148 -1.59 -15.85 -3.87
C ALA A 148 -0.29 -16.64 -4.05
N ILE A 149 -0.24 -17.91 -3.63
CA ILE A 149 0.93 -18.79 -3.83
C ILE A 149 1.27 -18.90 -5.33
N ILE A 150 0.27 -19.10 -6.18
CA ILE A 150 0.46 -19.14 -7.64
C ILE A 150 0.99 -17.80 -8.16
N TYR A 151 0.42 -16.69 -7.71
CA TYR A 151 0.83 -15.34 -8.14
C TYR A 151 2.28 -14.99 -7.75
N PHE A 152 2.70 -15.35 -6.56
CA PHE A 152 4.07 -15.09 -6.10
C PHE A 152 5.08 -16.11 -6.66
N GLY A 153 4.63 -17.31 -7.01
CA GLY A 153 5.47 -18.41 -7.46
C GLY A 153 6.16 -19.18 -6.33
N TYR A 154 5.84 -18.86 -5.08
CA TYR A 154 6.34 -19.52 -3.87
C TYR A 154 5.34 -19.34 -2.71
N ALA A 155 5.47 -20.20 -1.70
CA ALA A 155 4.71 -20.11 -0.47
C ALA A 155 5.54 -19.47 0.66
N PRO A 156 4.92 -18.77 1.64
CA PRO A 156 5.65 -18.23 2.78
C PRO A 156 5.96 -19.33 3.83
N GLU A 157 6.99 -19.11 4.63
CA GLU A 157 7.20 -19.92 5.85
C GLU A 157 6.12 -19.58 6.91
N THR A 158 5.76 -18.30 7.02
CA THR A 158 4.76 -17.81 7.98
C THR A 158 3.69 -16.99 7.28
N LEU A 159 2.42 -17.39 7.51
CA LEU A 159 1.26 -16.57 7.19
C LEU A 159 0.75 -15.90 8.46
N GLN A 160 0.70 -14.57 8.49
CA GLN A 160 0.14 -13.82 9.61
C GLN A 160 -1.22 -13.21 9.24
N THR A 161 -2.22 -13.42 10.11
CA THR A 161 -3.56 -12.85 9.98
C THR A 161 -3.99 -12.18 11.27
N ASP A 162 -5.10 -11.49 11.25
CA ASP A 162 -5.82 -11.13 12.47
C ASP A 162 -6.63 -12.32 13.03
N ASN A 163 -7.50 -12.06 14.02
CA ASN A 163 -8.34 -13.07 14.64
C ASN A 163 -9.75 -13.09 14.04
N GLY A 164 -9.95 -12.68 12.79
CA GLY A 164 -11.25 -12.76 12.11
C GLY A 164 -11.75 -14.20 12.02
N GLY A 165 -13.08 -14.37 11.99
CA GLY A 165 -13.70 -15.70 11.93
C GLY A 165 -13.37 -16.49 10.66
N GLU A 166 -12.98 -15.81 9.59
CA GLU A 166 -12.48 -16.36 8.33
C GLU A 166 -11.06 -16.93 8.43
N PHE A 167 -10.30 -16.54 9.46
CA PHE A 167 -8.92 -16.96 9.69
C PHE A 167 -8.74 -17.86 10.91
N SER A 168 -9.57 -17.69 11.95
CA SER A 168 -9.41 -18.43 13.20
C SER A 168 -10.74 -18.67 13.91
N HIS A 169 -10.79 -19.76 14.68
CA HIS A 169 -11.91 -19.97 15.58
C HIS A 169 -11.78 -19.13 16.85
N SER A 170 -12.94 -18.86 17.48
CA SER A 170 -12.94 -18.31 18.84
C SER A 170 -12.12 -19.19 19.79
N VAL A 171 -11.38 -18.57 20.72
CA VAL A 171 -10.56 -19.23 21.75
C VAL A 171 -11.29 -20.35 22.50
N LYS A 172 -12.62 -20.30 22.55
CA LYS A 172 -13.46 -21.32 23.24
C LYS A 172 -13.67 -22.60 22.43
N THR A 173 -13.29 -22.63 21.15
CA THR A 173 -13.55 -23.77 20.26
C THR A 173 -12.33 -24.68 20.22
N LYS A 174 -12.50 -25.96 20.54
CA LYS A 174 -11.42 -26.98 20.43
C LYS A 174 -11.17 -27.48 18.99
N ARG A 175 -11.99 -27.06 18.03
CA ARG A 175 -11.86 -27.47 16.62
C ARG A 175 -10.73 -26.70 15.94
N ILE A 176 -9.94 -27.38 15.12
CA ILE A 176 -8.92 -26.77 14.29
C ILE A 176 -9.60 -25.98 13.15
N HIS A 177 -9.18 -24.77 12.91
CA HIS A 177 -9.74 -23.95 11.84
C HIS A 177 -9.32 -24.50 10.47
N PRO A 178 -10.19 -24.44 9.42
CA PRO A 178 -9.85 -24.92 8.07
C PRO A 178 -8.57 -24.32 7.49
N LEU A 179 -8.30 -23.04 7.75
CA LEU A 179 -7.06 -22.39 7.31
C LEU A 179 -5.83 -23.00 8.00
N ASP A 180 -5.90 -23.30 9.31
CA ASP A 180 -4.81 -23.96 10.04
C ASP A 180 -4.56 -25.37 9.49
N MET A 181 -5.63 -26.13 9.20
CA MET A 181 -5.52 -27.45 8.58
C MET A 181 -4.82 -27.34 7.21
N PHE A 182 -5.21 -26.38 6.39
CA PHE A 182 -4.60 -26.17 5.09
C PHE A 182 -3.13 -25.76 5.22
N CYS A 183 -2.81 -24.78 6.07
CA CYS A 183 -1.44 -24.34 6.31
C CYS A 183 -0.54 -25.47 6.81
N ASN A 184 -1.03 -26.27 7.76
CA ASN A 184 -0.29 -27.45 8.28
C ASN A 184 -0.03 -28.49 7.18
N ALA A 185 -1.00 -28.73 6.29
CA ALA A 185 -0.84 -29.70 5.19
C ALA A 185 0.24 -29.30 4.18
N ILE A 186 0.55 -28.01 4.07
CA ILE A 186 1.58 -27.47 3.16
C ILE A 186 2.78 -26.90 3.91
N HIS A 187 2.95 -27.27 5.19
CA HIS A 187 4.07 -26.89 6.06
C HIS A 187 4.28 -25.38 6.24
N ILE A 188 3.20 -24.61 6.30
CA ILE A 188 3.22 -23.16 6.57
C ILE A 188 2.80 -22.93 8.02
N TYR A 189 3.56 -22.11 8.74
CA TYR A 189 3.17 -21.68 10.08
C TYR A 189 2.13 -20.55 10.02
N HIS A 190 0.88 -20.86 10.38
CA HIS A 190 -0.15 -19.83 10.52
C HIS A 190 -0.05 -19.18 11.90
N LYS A 191 0.08 -17.84 11.91
CA LYS A 191 0.22 -17.03 13.11
C LYS A 191 -0.85 -15.96 13.17
N THR A 192 -1.70 -16.00 14.19
CA THR A 192 -2.62 -14.89 14.47
C THR A 192 -1.95 -13.80 15.29
N ILE A 193 -2.34 -12.54 15.09
CA ILE A 193 -1.87 -11.44 15.92
C ILE A 193 -2.46 -11.53 17.34
N ARG A 194 -1.72 -11.02 18.33
CA ARG A 194 -2.24 -10.93 19.70
C ARG A 194 -3.45 -9.99 19.73
N PRO A 195 -4.51 -10.31 20.50
CA PRO A 195 -5.62 -9.39 20.69
C PRO A 195 -5.14 -8.00 21.12
N ARG A 196 -5.77 -6.94 20.62
CA ARG A 196 -5.44 -5.54 20.89
C ARG A 196 -4.04 -5.09 20.43
N THR A 197 -3.43 -5.79 19.45
CA THR A 197 -2.13 -5.40 18.86
C THR A 197 -2.24 -5.15 17.34
N PRO A 198 -3.10 -4.22 16.88
CA PRO A 198 -3.35 -4.02 15.45
C PRO A 198 -2.07 -3.66 14.66
N TRP A 199 -1.09 -3.01 15.31
CA TRP A 199 0.16 -2.66 14.64
C TRP A 199 0.96 -3.85 14.09
N HIS A 200 0.68 -5.09 14.54
CA HIS A 200 1.30 -6.28 13.97
C HIS A 200 0.86 -6.54 12.53
N ASN A 201 -0.37 -6.15 12.14
CA ASN A 201 -0.89 -6.25 10.77
C ASN A 201 -0.79 -4.92 9.99
N GLY A 202 -0.02 -3.96 10.52
CA GLY A 202 0.04 -2.59 10.02
C GLY A 202 0.53 -2.42 8.58
N LYS A 203 1.19 -3.43 7.99
CA LYS A 203 1.66 -3.36 6.60
C LYS A 203 0.50 -3.54 5.62
N VAL A 204 -0.33 -4.56 5.84
CA VAL A 204 -1.52 -4.80 5.02
C VAL A 204 -2.57 -3.71 5.26
N GLU A 205 -2.79 -3.28 6.51
CA GLU A 205 -3.70 -2.18 6.83
C GLU A 205 -3.29 -0.86 6.14
N ARG A 206 -1.98 -0.57 6.11
CA ARG A 206 -1.47 0.60 5.38
C ARG A 206 -1.71 0.49 3.88
N SER A 207 -1.62 -0.71 3.31
CA SER A 207 -1.93 -0.93 1.90
C SER A 207 -3.41 -0.64 1.60
N HIS A 208 -4.31 -1.04 2.49
CA HIS A 208 -5.75 -0.75 2.39
C HIS A 208 -6.03 0.76 2.39
N ARG A 209 -5.32 1.53 3.22
CA ARG A 209 -5.45 3.00 3.23
C ARG A 209 -5.08 3.61 1.89
N ASN A 210 -4.03 3.12 1.24
CA ASN A 210 -3.64 3.60 -0.08
C ASN A 210 -4.73 3.33 -1.13
N ASP A 211 -5.44 2.20 -1.02
CA ASP A 211 -6.54 1.87 -1.93
C ASP A 211 -7.75 2.81 -1.75
N GLN A 212 -8.03 3.23 -0.51
CA GLN A 212 -9.12 4.15 -0.20
C GLN A 212 -8.85 5.61 -0.63
N GLN A 213 -7.58 5.96 -0.85
CA GLN A 213 -7.18 7.32 -1.25
C GLN A 213 -7.13 7.50 -2.77
N ARG A 214 -7.38 6.47 -3.54
CA ARG A 214 -7.44 6.45 -5.01
C ARG A 214 -8.86 6.57 -5.53
#